data_8de7a9c4a09655c0b083dc69b53327cc
#
_entry.id   8de7a9c4a09655c0b083dc69b53327cc
#
_cell.length_a   1.000
_cell.length_b   1.000
_cell.length_c   1.000
_cell.angle_alpha   90.00
_cell.angle_beta   90.00
_cell.angle_gamma   90.00
#
_symmetry.space_group_name_H-M   'P 1'
#
loop_
_entity.id
_entity.type
_entity.pdbx_description
1 polymer ?
#
loop_
_entity_poly.entity_id
_entity_poly.type
_entity_poly.pdbx_seq_one_letter_code
_entity_poly.pdbx_strand_id
1 'polypeptide(L)'
;TTVTFDDRETNVFANLWDANLKLKANLKKEQSTLTLDFSNKNILFWQNGELLAHRIATHLQTDIELNRSKRALSLHDAMMEINGIKLDIHGSICKDTTAQALDIDLQYGLHAPSLETVLHMIPESILKKEKVSAKGDVTVNGNLKGLYGKGKMPLATLKIEINDASAQYAQLPYGIDELKANFFGQIDLMRQSPSYLDLKIFHFKGAHTDILADAKVNDLLGDPDILFHTQSTIDLTALAQTFPLQDGVSIEGKLDADINVRCRLSSIKKKDIGRIRAKGKINMNKLALRDKNKKFEFTSDASLSFVGNDVLGAHIEIGNMAFHSTRLNSSINNLSALIKTTNPQDTARIALVECKLNANKLK
;
A
#
# COMPACT_ATOMS: atom_id res chain seq x y z
N THR A 1 -27.72 3.86 -27.65
CA THR A 1 -28.40 2.57 -27.39
C THR A 1 -28.21 2.18 -25.94
N THR A 2 -29.25 1.63 -25.30
CA THR A 2 -29.13 1.03 -23.96
C THR A 2 -28.97 -0.47 -24.10
N VAL A 3 -28.01 -1.04 -23.39
CA VAL A 3 -27.75 -2.48 -23.34
C VAL A 3 -27.92 -2.94 -21.90
N THR A 4 -28.77 -3.95 -21.70
CA THR A 4 -28.99 -4.54 -20.37
C THR A 4 -28.55 -6.01 -20.40
N PHE A 5 -27.79 -6.40 -19.39
CA PHE A 5 -27.39 -7.76 -19.11
C PHE A 5 -27.95 -8.15 -17.72
N ASP A 6 -28.71 -9.24 -17.66
CA ASP A 6 -29.30 -9.76 -16.42
C ASP A 6 -29.05 -11.27 -16.37
N ASP A 7 -28.07 -11.65 -15.58
CA ASP A 7 -27.74 -13.06 -15.32
C ASP A 7 -28.17 -13.42 -13.89
N ARG A 8 -29.30 -14.11 -13.79
CA ARG A 8 -29.90 -14.51 -12.53
C ARG A 8 -29.18 -15.70 -11.86
N GLU A 9 -28.42 -16.48 -12.62
CA GLU A 9 -27.68 -17.62 -12.07
C GLU A 9 -26.46 -17.13 -11.28
N THR A 10 -25.76 -16.14 -11.80
CA THR A 10 -24.58 -15.53 -11.16
C THR A 10 -24.93 -14.29 -10.33
N ASN A 11 -26.20 -13.88 -10.27
CA ASN A 11 -26.67 -12.65 -9.62
C ASN A 11 -25.90 -11.40 -10.10
N VAL A 12 -25.70 -11.31 -11.42
CA VAL A 12 -25.03 -10.17 -12.08
C VAL A 12 -26.04 -9.39 -12.90
N PHE A 13 -26.12 -8.10 -12.65
CA PHE A 13 -26.89 -7.16 -13.45
C PHE A 13 -26.01 -6.01 -13.93
N ALA A 14 -26.06 -5.74 -15.23
CA ALA A 14 -25.36 -4.61 -15.84
C ALA A 14 -26.29 -3.84 -16.78
N ASN A 15 -26.23 -2.53 -16.72
CA ASN A 15 -26.92 -1.65 -17.64
C ASN A 15 -25.95 -0.59 -18.18
N LEU A 16 -25.88 -0.47 -19.50
CA LEU A 16 -25.03 0.47 -20.20
C LEU A 16 -25.92 1.44 -20.98
N TRP A 17 -25.84 2.71 -20.66
CA TRP A 17 -26.57 3.77 -21.36
C TRP A 17 -25.70 4.48 -22.40
N ASP A 18 -26.30 4.83 -23.50
CA ASP A 18 -25.65 5.48 -24.65
C ASP A 18 -24.45 4.68 -25.17
N ALA A 19 -24.60 3.35 -25.17
CA ALA A 19 -23.58 2.45 -25.71
C ALA A 19 -23.49 2.59 -27.24
N ASN A 20 -22.28 2.85 -27.72
CA ASN A 20 -21.90 2.88 -29.13
C ASN A 20 -20.78 1.87 -29.36
N LEU A 21 -20.90 1.09 -30.39
CA LEU A 21 -19.91 0.11 -30.78
C LEU A 21 -19.63 0.26 -32.27
N LYS A 22 -18.36 0.50 -32.61
CA LYS A 22 -17.86 0.42 -33.97
C LYS A 22 -16.87 -0.71 -34.04
N LEU A 23 -17.10 -1.61 -34.95
CA LEU A 23 -16.24 -2.76 -35.19
C LEU A 23 -15.84 -2.77 -36.68
N LYS A 24 -14.53 -2.81 -36.93
CA LYS A 24 -13.97 -2.98 -38.27
C LYS A 24 -13.05 -4.19 -38.26
N ALA A 25 -13.37 -5.17 -39.09
CA ALA A 25 -12.58 -6.38 -39.17
C ALA A 25 -12.06 -6.57 -40.60
N ASN A 26 -10.79 -6.92 -40.71
CA ASN A 26 -10.17 -7.38 -41.96
C ASN A 26 -9.68 -8.82 -41.74
N LEU A 27 -10.48 -9.76 -42.20
CA LEU A 27 -10.23 -11.18 -41.99
C LEU A 27 -9.50 -11.78 -43.18
N LYS A 28 -8.23 -12.13 -42.95
CA LYS A 28 -7.40 -12.85 -43.92
C LYS A 28 -7.01 -14.23 -43.37
N LYS A 29 -6.59 -15.14 -44.25
CA LYS A 29 -6.29 -16.53 -43.89
C LYS A 29 -5.22 -16.65 -42.80
N GLU A 30 -4.17 -15.84 -42.85
CA GLU A 30 -3.03 -15.91 -41.94
C GLU A 30 -3.01 -14.78 -40.91
N GLN A 31 -3.41 -13.59 -41.31
CA GLN A 31 -3.37 -12.40 -40.47
C GLN A 31 -4.71 -11.69 -40.57
N SER A 32 -5.31 -11.43 -39.42
CA SER A 32 -6.57 -10.70 -39.31
C SER A 32 -6.38 -9.50 -38.38
N THR A 33 -6.98 -8.37 -38.72
CA THR A 33 -6.98 -7.18 -37.89
C THR A 33 -8.40 -6.84 -37.44
N LEU A 34 -8.56 -6.42 -36.20
CA LEU A 34 -9.81 -6.00 -35.61
C LEU A 34 -9.58 -4.66 -34.93
N THR A 35 -10.29 -3.63 -35.41
CA THR A 35 -10.36 -2.33 -34.72
C THR A 35 -11.69 -2.26 -33.98
N LEU A 36 -11.62 -2.01 -32.70
CA LEU A 36 -12.75 -1.84 -31.79
C LEU A 36 -12.77 -0.41 -31.25
N ASP A 37 -13.91 0.28 -31.35
CA ASP A 37 -14.18 1.56 -30.70
C ASP A 37 -15.53 1.42 -29.98
N PHE A 38 -15.47 1.33 -28.65
CA PHE A 38 -16.63 1.20 -27.78
C PHE A 38 -16.69 2.38 -26.82
N SER A 39 -17.86 2.98 -26.71
CA SER A 39 -18.09 4.03 -25.71
C SER A 39 -19.46 3.91 -25.10
N ASN A 40 -19.58 4.34 -23.84
CA ASN A 40 -20.84 4.52 -23.15
C ASN A 40 -20.74 5.71 -22.19
N LYS A 41 -21.88 6.33 -21.87
CA LYS A 41 -21.93 7.47 -20.94
C LYS A 41 -22.14 7.06 -19.49
N ASN A 42 -22.74 5.92 -19.27
CA ASN A 42 -23.02 5.46 -17.91
C ASN A 42 -23.09 3.94 -17.84
N ILE A 43 -22.45 3.36 -16.85
CA ILE A 43 -22.56 1.97 -16.45
C ILE A 43 -23.22 1.91 -15.08
N LEU A 44 -24.16 0.99 -14.92
CA LEU A 44 -24.65 0.50 -13.65
C LEU A 44 -24.30 -1.00 -13.56
N PHE A 45 -23.63 -1.39 -12.51
CA PHE A 45 -23.22 -2.79 -12.32
C PHE A 45 -23.51 -3.24 -10.89
N TRP A 46 -24.26 -4.32 -10.80
CA TRP A 46 -24.60 -4.98 -9.53
C TRP A 46 -24.10 -6.42 -9.55
N GLN A 47 -23.58 -6.86 -8.43
CA GLN A 47 -23.23 -8.26 -8.20
C GLN A 47 -23.65 -8.68 -6.79
N ASN A 48 -24.37 -9.80 -6.68
CA ASN A 48 -24.87 -10.32 -5.40
C ASN A 48 -25.68 -9.31 -4.58
N GLY A 49 -26.42 -8.41 -5.25
CA GLY A 49 -27.21 -7.36 -4.58
C GLY A 49 -26.41 -6.13 -4.15
N GLU A 50 -25.10 -6.10 -4.40
CA GLU A 50 -24.23 -4.96 -4.11
C GLU A 50 -23.99 -4.13 -5.37
N LEU A 51 -24.11 -2.80 -5.26
CA LEU A 51 -23.81 -1.86 -6.33
C LEU A 51 -22.30 -1.63 -6.40
N LEU A 52 -21.63 -2.25 -7.38
CA LEU A 52 -20.18 -2.18 -7.55
C LEU A 52 -19.75 -1.01 -8.44
N ALA A 53 -20.59 -0.60 -9.39
CA ALA A 53 -20.29 0.53 -10.26
C ALA A 53 -21.56 1.29 -10.64
N HIS A 54 -21.50 2.63 -10.61
CA HIS A 54 -22.55 3.49 -11.13
C HIS A 54 -21.96 4.81 -11.61
N ARG A 55 -22.61 5.43 -12.60
CA ARG A 55 -22.17 6.69 -13.22
C ARG A 55 -20.76 6.61 -13.80
N ILE A 56 -20.42 5.47 -14.40
CA ILE A 56 -19.13 5.25 -15.05
C ILE A 56 -19.31 5.47 -16.56
N ALA A 57 -18.61 6.48 -17.09
CA ALA A 57 -18.43 6.65 -18.51
C ALA A 57 -17.15 5.91 -18.94
N THR A 58 -17.24 5.15 -20.04
CA THR A 58 -16.07 4.45 -20.57
C THR A 58 -15.90 4.71 -22.06
N HIS A 59 -14.66 4.77 -22.49
CA HIS A 59 -14.28 4.75 -23.90
C HIS A 59 -13.12 3.75 -24.06
N LEU A 60 -13.32 2.75 -24.88
CA LEU A 60 -12.31 1.72 -25.22
C LEU A 60 -12.03 1.79 -26.72
N GLN A 61 -10.79 2.01 -27.07
CA GLN A 61 -10.29 1.93 -28.42
C GLN A 61 -9.11 0.97 -28.48
N THR A 62 -9.13 0.04 -29.42
CA THR A 62 -8.04 -0.91 -29.55
C THR A 62 -7.94 -1.45 -30.97
N ASP A 63 -6.69 -1.68 -31.42
CA ASP A 63 -6.35 -2.42 -32.61
C ASP A 63 -5.74 -3.77 -32.21
N ILE A 64 -6.39 -4.83 -32.60
CA ILE A 64 -6.00 -6.21 -32.32
C ILE A 64 -5.54 -6.85 -33.62
N GLU A 65 -4.36 -7.43 -33.62
CA GLU A 65 -3.84 -8.26 -34.69
C GLU A 65 -3.82 -9.74 -34.27
N LEU A 66 -4.43 -10.57 -35.06
CA LEU A 66 -4.40 -12.04 -34.93
C LEU A 66 -3.52 -12.63 -36.00
N ASN A 67 -2.41 -13.23 -35.64
CA ASN A 67 -1.54 -13.98 -36.55
C ASN A 67 -1.73 -15.47 -36.28
N ARG A 68 -2.40 -16.16 -37.23
CA ARG A 68 -2.75 -17.57 -37.09
C ARG A 68 -1.55 -18.50 -37.26
N SER A 69 -0.62 -18.17 -38.14
CA SER A 69 0.60 -18.98 -38.35
C SER A 69 1.50 -18.94 -37.13
N LYS A 70 1.63 -17.78 -36.48
CA LYS A 70 2.37 -17.60 -35.22
C LYS A 70 1.54 -17.91 -33.97
N ARG A 71 0.22 -18.13 -34.11
CA ARG A 71 -0.72 -18.29 -33.00
C ARG A 71 -0.59 -17.17 -32.01
N ALA A 72 -0.44 -15.95 -32.51
CA ALA A 72 -0.18 -14.75 -31.71
C ALA A 72 -1.35 -13.77 -31.82
N LEU A 73 -1.64 -13.13 -30.70
CA LEU A 73 -2.49 -11.96 -30.58
C LEU A 73 -1.61 -10.78 -30.18
N SER A 74 -1.66 -9.70 -30.95
CA SER A 74 -0.97 -8.46 -30.60
C SER A 74 -2.00 -7.37 -30.33
N LEU A 75 -1.79 -6.64 -29.26
CA LEU A 75 -2.55 -5.44 -28.90
C LEU A 75 -1.72 -4.23 -29.29
N HIS A 76 -2.21 -3.47 -30.25
CA HIS A 76 -1.63 -2.20 -30.66
C HIS A 76 -2.52 -1.08 -30.09
N ASP A 77 -1.95 -0.25 -29.24
CA ASP A 77 -2.60 0.97 -28.70
C ASP A 77 -4.01 0.72 -28.13
N ALA A 78 -4.14 -0.31 -27.28
CA ALA A 78 -5.38 -0.51 -26.55
C ALA A 78 -5.49 0.58 -25.47
N MET A 79 -6.34 1.57 -25.70
CA MET A 79 -6.64 2.65 -24.75
C MET A 79 -8.04 2.49 -24.19
N MET A 80 -8.16 2.55 -22.88
CA MET A 80 -9.43 2.62 -22.17
C MET A 80 -9.45 3.86 -21.27
N GLU A 81 -10.48 4.66 -21.40
CA GLU A 81 -10.74 5.78 -20.51
C GLU A 81 -11.96 5.46 -19.65
N ILE A 82 -11.83 5.64 -18.34
CA ILE A 82 -12.90 5.44 -17.37
C ILE A 82 -12.97 6.71 -16.49
N ASN A 83 -14.02 7.52 -16.67
CA ASN A 83 -14.20 8.77 -15.92
C ASN A 83 -12.95 9.67 -15.93
N GLY A 84 -12.22 9.74 -17.04
CA GLY A 84 -10.98 10.53 -17.18
C GLY A 84 -9.71 9.82 -16.73
N ILE A 85 -9.78 8.62 -16.14
CA ILE A 85 -8.62 7.77 -15.92
C ILE A 85 -8.31 7.05 -17.21
N LYS A 86 -7.07 7.19 -17.67
CA LYS A 86 -6.59 6.54 -18.89
C LYS A 86 -5.80 5.29 -18.54
N LEU A 87 -6.18 4.19 -19.13
CA LEU A 87 -5.48 2.92 -19.10
C LEU A 87 -5.02 2.60 -20.51
N ASP A 88 -3.74 2.34 -20.69
CA ASP A 88 -3.16 1.82 -21.92
C ASP A 88 -2.59 0.42 -21.72
N ILE A 89 -2.75 -0.42 -22.71
CA ILE A 89 -2.19 -1.77 -22.73
C ILE A 89 -1.67 -2.05 -24.14
N HIS A 90 -0.43 -2.50 -24.25
CA HIS A 90 0.16 -2.92 -25.50
C HIS A 90 1.08 -4.11 -25.32
N GLY A 91 1.30 -4.85 -26.39
CA GLY A 91 2.15 -6.03 -26.39
C GLY A 91 1.54 -7.22 -27.10
N SER A 92 1.98 -8.41 -26.74
CA SER A 92 1.56 -9.63 -27.41
C SER A 92 1.39 -10.83 -26.49
N ILE A 93 0.54 -11.75 -26.93
CA ILE A 93 0.33 -13.05 -26.31
C ILE A 93 0.47 -14.09 -27.42
N CYS A 94 1.45 -14.98 -27.31
CA CYS A 94 1.71 -16.04 -28.27
C CYS A 94 1.48 -17.42 -27.64
N LYS A 95 0.95 -18.37 -28.40
CA LYS A 95 0.87 -19.77 -27.95
C LYS A 95 2.19 -20.47 -28.20
N ASP A 96 2.92 -20.75 -27.12
CA ASP A 96 4.10 -21.64 -27.15
C ASP A 96 3.63 -23.10 -27.14
N THR A 97 3.77 -23.77 -28.30
CA THR A 97 3.37 -25.18 -28.43
C THR A 97 4.33 -26.14 -27.76
N THR A 98 5.59 -25.77 -27.64
CA THR A 98 6.64 -26.59 -26.99
C THR A 98 6.43 -26.58 -25.47
N ALA A 99 6.21 -25.40 -24.92
CA ALA A 99 5.97 -25.21 -23.50
C ALA A 99 4.52 -25.52 -23.07
N GLN A 100 3.60 -25.72 -24.02
CA GLN A 100 2.15 -25.82 -23.78
C GLN A 100 1.61 -24.69 -22.91
N ALA A 101 2.06 -23.46 -23.17
CA ALA A 101 1.79 -22.28 -22.40
C ALA A 101 1.51 -21.08 -23.32
N LEU A 102 1.08 -19.98 -22.74
CA LEU A 102 1.03 -18.67 -23.40
C LEU A 102 2.31 -17.93 -23.07
N ASP A 103 3.01 -17.44 -24.06
CA ASP A 103 4.10 -16.48 -23.91
C ASP A 103 3.50 -15.08 -23.92
N ILE A 104 3.61 -14.38 -22.81
CA ILE A 104 3.02 -13.07 -22.55
C ILE A 104 4.14 -12.04 -22.55
N ASP A 105 3.98 -10.97 -23.31
CA ASP A 105 4.80 -9.76 -23.24
C ASP A 105 3.85 -8.55 -23.32
N LEU A 106 3.31 -8.14 -22.18
CA LEU A 106 2.35 -7.04 -22.06
C LEU A 106 2.94 -5.92 -21.21
N GLN A 107 2.74 -4.71 -21.65
CA GLN A 107 3.00 -3.49 -20.88
C GLN A 107 1.66 -2.81 -20.65
N TYR A 108 1.52 -2.22 -19.45
CA TYR A 108 0.32 -1.48 -19.08
C TYR A 108 0.68 -0.19 -18.38
N GLY A 109 -0.10 0.82 -18.66
CA GLY A 109 -0.02 2.14 -18.04
C GLY A 109 -1.40 2.58 -17.56
N LEU A 110 -1.46 3.24 -16.42
CA LEU A 110 -2.66 3.93 -15.93
C LEU A 110 -2.25 5.32 -15.49
N HIS A 111 -2.97 6.32 -15.98
CA HIS A 111 -2.79 7.70 -15.57
C HIS A 111 -4.13 8.28 -15.11
N ALA A 112 -4.18 8.67 -13.85
CA ALA A 112 -5.30 9.38 -13.27
C ALA A 112 -4.86 10.83 -13.00
N PRO A 113 -5.43 11.80 -13.72
CA PRO A 113 -5.02 13.21 -13.62
C PRO A 113 -5.47 13.86 -12.31
N SER A 114 -6.29 13.16 -11.52
CA SER A 114 -6.76 13.62 -10.23
C SER A 114 -7.00 12.44 -9.29
N LEU A 115 -6.45 12.55 -8.08
CA LEU A 115 -6.74 11.59 -7.00
C LEU A 115 -8.25 11.56 -6.67
N GLU A 116 -8.97 12.68 -6.83
CA GLU A 116 -10.41 12.75 -6.64
C GLU A 116 -11.15 11.78 -7.58
N THR A 117 -10.73 11.70 -8.84
CA THR A 117 -11.32 10.76 -9.81
C THR A 117 -11.13 9.31 -9.37
N VAL A 118 -9.96 8.98 -8.84
CA VAL A 118 -9.67 7.63 -8.29
C VAL A 118 -10.57 7.33 -7.09
N LEU A 119 -10.69 8.28 -6.15
CA LEU A 119 -11.52 8.12 -4.96
C LEU A 119 -13.01 7.93 -5.31
N HIS A 120 -13.49 8.62 -6.34
CA HIS A 120 -14.87 8.45 -6.82
C HIS A 120 -15.15 7.06 -7.42
N MET A 121 -14.15 6.32 -7.86
CA MET A 121 -14.30 4.96 -8.36
C MET A 121 -14.37 3.89 -7.26
N ILE A 122 -13.92 4.22 -6.05
CA ILE A 122 -13.99 3.30 -4.92
C ILE A 122 -15.46 3.13 -4.50
N PRO A 123 -15.97 1.89 -4.35
CA PRO A 123 -17.35 1.64 -3.91
C PRO A 123 -17.66 2.30 -2.55
N GLU A 124 -18.90 2.76 -2.37
CA GLU A 124 -19.33 3.40 -1.12
C GLU A 124 -19.31 2.47 0.09
N SER A 125 -19.37 1.17 -0.13
CA SER A 125 -19.18 0.14 0.89
C SER A 125 -17.77 0.17 1.51
N ILE A 126 -16.78 0.68 0.76
CA ILE A 126 -15.38 0.77 1.18
C ILE A 126 -15.05 2.18 1.68
N LEU A 127 -15.48 3.19 0.95
CA LEU A 127 -15.22 4.60 1.27
C LEU A 127 -16.55 5.36 1.35
N LYS A 128 -16.94 5.81 2.55
CA LYS A 128 -18.11 6.70 2.70
C LYS A 128 -17.83 7.98 1.92
N LYS A 129 -18.55 8.19 0.84
CA LYS A 129 -18.39 9.35 -0.04
C LYS A 129 -19.00 10.61 0.57
N GLU A 130 -18.46 11.05 1.67
CA GLU A 130 -18.67 12.42 2.09
C GLU A 130 -17.81 13.33 1.20
N LYS A 131 -18.16 14.60 1.08
CA LYS A 131 -17.51 15.55 0.17
C LYS A 131 -15.99 15.57 0.36
N VAL A 132 -15.29 14.79 -0.46
CA VAL A 132 -13.83 14.76 -0.54
C VAL A 132 -13.43 15.64 -1.70
N SER A 133 -12.55 16.59 -1.45
CA SER A 133 -11.82 17.30 -2.49
C SER A 133 -10.40 16.75 -2.50
N ALA A 134 -9.93 16.28 -3.64
CA ALA A 134 -8.57 15.73 -3.75
C ALA A 134 -7.90 16.19 -5.05
N LYS A 135 -6.60 16.44 -4.99
CA LYS A 135 -5.76 16.86 -6.10
C LYS A 135 -4.56 15.93 -6.20
N GLY A 136 -3.76 16.10 -7.25
CA GLY A 136 -2.56 15.33 -7.52
C GLY A 136 -2.80 14.24 -8.55
N ASP A 137 -1.75 13.86 -9.25
CA ASP A 137 -1.80 12.83 -10.26
C ASP A 137 -1.28 11.49 -9.73
N VAL A 138 -1.86 10.43 -10.26
CA VAL A 138 -1.45 9.05 -9.97
C VAL A 138 -1.10 8.37 -11.28
N THR A 139 0.13 7.87 -11.36
CA THR A 139 0.60 7.08 -12.50
C THR A 139 0.97 5.68 -12.03
N VAL A 140 0.47 4.68 -12.73
CA VAL A 140 0.82 3.28 -12.52
C VAL A 140 1.33 2.72 -13.84
N ASN A 141 2.52 2.13 -13.85
CA ASN A 141 3.10 1.47 -15.01
C ASN A 141 3.61 0.08 -14.62
N GLY A 142 3.57 -0.84 -15.56
CA GLY A 142 4.13 -2.14 -15.30
C GLY A 142 4.17 -3.02 -16.53
N ASN A 143 4.67 -4.23 -16.34
CA ASN A 143 4.67 -5.24 -17.37
C ASN A 143 4.41 -6.65 -16.82
N LEU A 144 3.93 -7.51 -17.68
CA LEU A 144 3.79 -8.93 -17.47
C LEU A 144 4.59 -9.63 -18.56
N LYS A 145 5.65 -10.37 -18.21
CA LYS A 145 6.55 -11.00 -19.18
C LYS A 145 6.89 -12.43 -18.82
N GLY A 146 6.70 -13.34 -19.76
CA GLY A 146 7.05 -14.75 -19.64
C GLY A 146 5.89 -15.71 -19.84
N LEU A 147 6.12 -16.98 -19.55
CA LEU A 147 5.17 -18.05 -19.80
C LEU A 147 4.05 -18.10 -18.76
N TYR A 148 2.80 -18.23 -19.24
CA TYR A 148 1.60 -18.46 -18.44
C TYR A 148 0.96 -19.80 -18.78
N GLY A 149 0.77 -20.65 -17.80
CA GLY A 149 0.14 -21.96 -17.96
C GLY A 149 0.24 -22.81 -16.71
N LYS A 150 0.01 -24.12 -16.84
CA LYS A 150 0.10 -25.03 -15.69
C LYS A 150 1.50 -24.99 -15.08
N GLY A 151 1.60 -24.51 -13.84
CA GLY A 151 2.87 -24.37 -13.12
C GLY A 151 3.82 -23.30 -13.69
N LYS A 152 3.31 -22.35 -14.48
CA LYS A 152 4.09 -21.25 -15.07
C LYS A 152 3.35 -19.95 -14.87
N MET A 153 4.04 -18.93 -14.40
CA MET A 153 3.51 -17.58 -14.18
C MET A 153 4.51 -16.55 -14.71
N PRO A 154 4.05 -15.53 -15.42
CA PRO A 154 4.92 -14.46 -15.91
C PRO A 154 5.49 -13.65 -14.75
N LEU A 155 6.63 -13.04 -14.99
CA LEU A 155 7.18 -12.00 -14.13
C LEU A 155 6.29 -10.76 -14.22
N ALA A 156 5.89 -10.24 -13.09
CA ALA A 156 5.14 -8.99 -12.99
C ALA A 156 5.99 -7.88 -12.40
N THR A 157 5.96 -6.70 -13.02
CA THR A 157 6.51 -5.47 -12.44
C THR A 157 5.43 -4.42 -12.31
N LEU A 158 5.59 -3.55 -11.30
CA LEU A 158 4.67 -2.48 -10.99
C LEU A 158 5.46 -1.26 -10.52
N LYS A 159 5.19 -0.10 -11.11
CA LYS A 159 5.67 1.22 -10.66
C LYS A 159 4.45 2.09 -10.37
N ILE A 160 4.39 2.67 -9.19
CA ILE A 160 3.35 3.63 -8.79
C ILE A 160 4.04 4.94 -8.44
N GLU A 161 3.56 6.03 -9.03
CA GLU A 161 3.99 7.39 -8.72
C GLU A 161 2.77 8.22 -8.34
N ILE A 162 2.83 8.85 -7.18
CA ILE A 162 1.85 9.82 -6.70
C ILE A 162 2.62 11.12 -6.53
N ASN A 163 2.20 12.16 -7.23
CA ASN A 163 2.87 13.45 -7.21
C ASN A 163 1.88 14.53 -6.77
N ASP A 164 2.37 15.39 -5.86
CA ASP A 164 1.68 16.60 -5.40
C ASP A 164 0.21 16.35 -5.02
N ALA A 165 -0.05 15.19 -4.41
CA ALA A 165 -1.40 14.82 -4.02
C ALA A 165 -1.77 15.51 -2.70
N SER A 166 -3.02 15.97 -2.64
CA SER A 166 -3.62 16.53 -1.43
C SER A 166 -5.08 16.10 -1.35
N ALA A 167 -5.63 16.03 -0.14
CA ALA A 167 -7.02 15.65 0.06
C ALA A 167 -7.61 16.34 1.28
N GLN A 168 -8.84 16.80 1.15
CA GLN A 168 -9.60 17.41 2.24
C GLN A 168 -10.99 16.81 2.32
N TYR A 169 -11.35 16.34 3.49
CA TYR A 169 -12.71 15.93 3.84
C TYR A 169 -13.44 17.09 4.50
N ALA A 170 -14.61 17.44 3.98
CA ALA A 170 -15.35 18.61 4.46
C ALA A 170 -15.73 18.56 5.96
N GLN A 171 -15.81 17.39 6.54
CA GLN A 171 -16.20 17.17 7.95
C GLN A 171 -15.01 16.96 8.89
N LEU A 172 -13.79 16.86 8.37
CA LEU A 172 -12.60 16.65 9.18
C LEU A 172 -11.82 17.97 9.38
N PRO A 173 -11.28 18.21 10.56
CA PRO A 173 -10.60 19.48 10.87
C PRO A 173 -9.29 19.64 10.09
N TYR A 174 -8.67 18.54 9.70
CA TYR A 174 -7.42 18.52 8.96
C TYR A 174 -7.56 17.66 7.70
N GLY A 175 -6.75 17.98 6.69
CA GLY A 175 -6.62 17.21 5.45
C GLY A 175 -5.23 16.62 5.30
N ILE A 176 -4.99 16.13 4.11
CA ILE A 176 -3.66 15.78 3.61
C ILE A 176 -3.20 16.98 2.78
N ASP A 177 -2.16 17.68 3.24
CA ASP A 177 -1.63 18.86 2.59
C ASP A 177 -0.71 18.47 1.42
N GLU A 178 0.08 17.40 1.60
CA GLU A 178 0.99 16.86 0.61
C GLU A 178 1.11 15.33 0.78
N LEU A 179 0.92 14.60 -0.32
CA LEU A 179 1.26 13.19 -0.41
C LEU A 179 2.08 12.96 -1.68
N LYS A 180 3.30 12.44 -1.50
CA LYS A 180 4.18 12.01 -2.58
C LYS A 180 4.64 10.59 -2.31
N ALA A 181 4.56 9.73 -3.32
CA ALA A 181 5.04 8.35 -3.20
C ALA A 181 5.64 7.88 -4.53
N ASN A 182 6.76 7.16 -4.46
CA ASN A 182 7.35 6.47 -5.58
C ASN A 182 7.66 5.04 -5.16
N PHE A 183 6.89 4.12 -5.70
CA PHE A 183 6.93 2.70 -5.36
C PHE A 183 7.25 1.88 -6.60
N PHE A 184 8.14 0.93 -6.46
CA PHE A 184 8.45 -0.07 -7.48
C PHE A 184 8.36 -1.48 -6.88
N GLY A 185 7.75 -2.41 -7.62
CA GLY A 185 7.64 -3.81 -7.22
C GLY A 185 7.94 -4.76 -8.37
N GLN A 186 8.55 -5.88 -8.04
CA GLN A 186 8.75 -7.02 -8.93
C GLN A 186 8.35 -8.29 -8.21
N ILE A 187 7.53 -9.12 -8.86
CA ILE A 187 7.07 -10.39 -8.32
C ILE A 187 7.29 -11.48 -9.35
N ASP A 188 8.07 -12.47 -8.99
CA ASP A 188 8.29 -13.70 -9.76
C ASP A 188 7.83 -14.90 -8.92
N LEU A 189 6.62 -15.37 -9.17
CA LEU A 189 6.05 -16.53 -8.48
C LEU A 189 6.79 -17.82 -8.79
N MET A 190 7.54 -17.88 -9.90
CA MET A 190 8.39 -19.01 -10.28
C MET A 190 9.76 -18.99 -9.60
N ARG A 191 10.09 -17.88 -8.90
CA ARG A 191 11.35 -17.70 -8.17
C ARG A 191 12.63 -17.83 -9.01
N GLN A 192 12.54 -17.53 -10.30
CA GLN A 192 13.69 -17.48 -11.21
C GLN A 192 14.42 -16.14 -11.11
N SER A 193 13.68 -15.10 -10.72
CA SER A 193 14.19 -13.75 -10.48
C SER A 193 13.85 -13.29 -9.06
N PRO A 194 14.60 -12.33 -8.50
CA PRO A 194 14.28 -11.77 -7.18
C PRO A 194 12.91 -11.11 -7.16
N SER A 195 12.10 -11.40 -6.14
CA SER A 195 10.87 -10.65 -5.86
C SER A 195 11.15 -9.63 -4.76
N TYR A 196 10.82 -8.36 -5.02
CA TYR A 196 11.11 -7.27 -4.11
C TYR A 196 10.12 -6.12 -4.24
N LEU A 197 10.09 -5.28 -3.20
CA LEU A 197 9.38 -4.00 -3.16
C LEU A 197 10.39 -2.91 -2.80
N ASP A 198 10.29 -1.76 -3.44
CA ASP A 198 11.15 -0.60 -3.25
C ASP A 198 10.29 0.66 -3.19
N LEU A 199 10.09 1.20 -1.99
CA LEU A 199 9.47 2.50 -1.73
C LEU A 199 10.60 3.52 -1.64
N LYS A 200 10.91 4.19 -2.73
CA LYS A 200 12.02 5.14 -2.81
C LYS A 200 11.76 6.44 -2.07
N ILE A 201 10.53 6.88 -2.11
CA ILE A 201 10.09 8.12 -1.46
C ILE A 201 8.65 7.89 -1.01
N PHE A 202 8.41 8.19 0.25
CA PHE A 202 7.09 8.43 0.79
C PHE A 202 7.17 9.73 1.60
N HIS A 203 6.39 10.73 1.21
CA HIS A 203 6.28 11.98 1.94
C HIS A 203 4.80 12.27 2.19
N PHE A 204 4.45 12.40 3.44
CA PHE A 204 3.11 12.74 3.90
C PHE A 204 3.18 13.97 4.79
N LYS A 205 2.40 14.99 4.45
CA LYS A 205 2.13 16.16 5.31
C LYS A 205 0.63 16.30 5.49
N GLY A 206 0.22 16.56 6.72
CA GLY A 206 -1.16 16.82 7.08
C GLY A 206 -1.40 16.63 8.57
N ALA A 207 -2.42 17.26 9.12
CA ALA A 207 -2.74 17.16 10.56
C ALA A 207 -1.52 17.41 11.47
N HIS A 208 -0.74 18.47 11.21
CA HIS A 208 0.51 18.81 11.92
C HIS A 208 1.55 17.68 11.95
N THR A 209 1.46 16.80 10.99
CA THR A 209 2.34 15.63 10.84
C THR A 209 3.16 15.78 9.57
N ASP A 210 4.45 15.43 9.64
CA ASP A 210 5.37 15.36 8.51
C ASP A 210 6.12 14.04 8.59
N ILE A 211 5.94 13.16 7.60
CA ILE A 211 6.55 11.83 7.54
C ILE A 211 7.31 11.71 6.22
N LEU A 212 8.63 11.58 6.33
CA LEU A 212 9.50 11.15 5.24
C LEU A 212 9.90 9.71 5.51
N ALA A 213 9.71 8.84 4.54
CA ALA A 213 10.12 7.44 4.67
C ALA A 213 10.58 6.85 3.34
N ASP A 214 11.46 5.87 3.44
CA ASP A 214 11.82 4.96 2.38
C ASP A 214 11.90 3.53 2.93
N ALA A 215 11.65 2.55 2.06
CA ALA A 215 11.66 1.15 2.45
C ALA A 215 12.06 0.25 1.29
N LYS A 216 12.81 -0.79 1.57
CA LYS A 216 13.12 -1.84 0.62
C LYS A 216 12.89 -3.21 1.25
N VAL A 217 12.15 -4.06 0.55
CA VAL A 217 11.86 -5.43 0.96
C VAL A 217 12.39 -6.36 -0.11
N ASN A 218 13.40 -7.14 0.22
CA ASN A 218 13.96 -8.17 -0.67
C ASN A 218 13.45 -9.54 -0.24
N ASP A 219 13.52 -10.52 -1.14
CA ASP A 219 13.06 -11.90 -0.91
C ASP A 219 11.59 -11.98 -0.46
N LEU A 220 10.72 -11.24 -1.17
CA LEU A 220 9.30 -11.06 -0.81
C LEU A 220 8.53 -12.38 -0.65
N LEU A 221 8.90 -13.42 -1.41
CA LEU A 221 8.24 -14.72 -1.43
C LEU A 221 8.90 -15.77 -0.53
N GLY A 222 10.03 -15.40 0.10
CA GLY A 222 10.77 -16.25 1.02
C GLY A 222 10.68 -15.74 2.46
N ASP A 223 11.82 -15.31 3.01
CA ASP A 223 11.91 -14.63 4.29
C ASP A 223 12.31 -13.16 4.06
N PRO A 224 11.34 -12.25 3.93
CA PRO A 224 11.58 -10.88 3.54
C PRO A 224 12.61 -10.16 4.41
N ASP A 225 13.68 -9.63 3.77
CA ASP A 225 14.68 -8.75 4.37
C ASP A 225 14.23 -7.31 4.17
N ILE A 226 13.85 -6.65 5.25
CA ILE A 226 13.22 -5.35 5.30
C ILE A 226 14.27 -4.32 5.72
N LEU A 227 14.48 -3.32 4.88
CA LEU A 227 15.17 -2.09 5.21
C LEU A 227 14.13 -0.99 5.26
N PHE A 228 14.13 -0.21 6.33
CA PHE A 228 13.18 0.88 6.52
C PHE A 228 13.91 2.07 7.14
N HIS A 229 13.69 3.23 6.59
CA HIS A 229 14.14 4.50 7.15
C HIS A 229 12.99 5.47 7.23
N THR A 230 12.91 6.25 8.31
CA THR A 230 11.97 7.34 8.43
C THR A 230 12.52 8.48 9.25
N GLN A 231 12.20 9.69 8.79
CA GLN A 231 12.27 10.94 9.55
C GLN A 231 10.85 11.46 9.68
N SER A 232 10.34 11.58 10.90
CA SER A 232 8.94 11.96 11.10
C SER A 232 8.72 12.76 12.36
N THR A 233 7.83 13.74 12.25
CA THR A 233 7.18 14.44 13.36
C THR A 233 5.69 14.18 13.25
N ILE A 234 5.11 13.54 14.25
CA ILE A 234 3.74 13.07 14.22
C ILE A 234 2.96 13.71 15.39
N ASP A 235 1.93 14.48 15.06
CA ASP A 235 0.94 14.95 16.04
C ASP A 235 -0.21 13.94 16.11
N LEU A 236 -0.13 13.05 17.09
CA LEU A 236 -1.10 11.98 17.27
C LEU A 236 -2.51 12.51 17.61
N THR A 237 -2.58 13.68 18.26
CA THR A 237 -3.85 14.32 18.60
C THR A 237 -4.56 14.80 17.33
N ALA A 238 -3.85 15.50 16.45
CA ALA A 238 -4.40 15.99 15.18
C ALA A 238 -4.72 14.84 14.22
N LEU A 239 -3.86 13.81 14.17
CA LEU A 239 -4.12 12.60 13.37
C LEU A 239 -5.37 11.86 13.83
N ALA A 240 -5.59 11.70 15.13
CA ALA A 240 -6.78 11.02 15.67
C ALA A 240 -8.09 11.79 15.36
N GLN A 241 -8.02 13.10 15.19
CA GLN A 241 -9.15 13.91 14.75
C GLN A 241 -9.40 13.78 13.25
N THR A 242 -8.37 13.50 12.47
CA THR A 242 -8.44 13.33 11.02
C THR A 242 -8.84 11.90 10.63
N PHE A 243 -8.31 10.93 11.35
CA PHE A 243 -8.58 9.50 11.14
C PHE A 243 -9.21 8.94 12.42
N PRO A 244 -10.55 9.00 12.54
CA PRO A 244 -11.24 8.62 13.76
C PRO A 244 -10.92 7.18 14.15
N LEU A 245 -10.54 7.02 15.41
CA LEU A 245 -10.28 5.73 16.03
C LEU A 245 -11.59 5.01 16.37
N GLN A 246 -11.48 3.76 16.83
CA GLN A 246 -12.65 3.03 17.34
C GLN A 246 -13.30 3.79 18.51
N ASP A 247 -14.61 3.68 18.66
CA ASP A 247 -15.36 4.31 19.71
C ASP A 247 -14.78 3.97 21.10
N GLY A 248 -14.53 5.00 21.88
CA GLY A 248 -13.95 4.87 23.23
C GLY A 248 -12.41 4.85 23.27
N VAL A 249 -11.74 4.84 22.12
CA VAL A 249 -10.27 4.95 22.04
C VAL A 249 -9.87 6.38 21.74
N SER A 250 -8.91 6.93 22.48
CA SER A 250 -8.28 8.22 22.20
C SER A 250 -6.76 8.12 22.29
N ILE A 251 -6.08 8.86 21.45
CA ILE A 251 -4.63 9.00 21.46
C ILE A 251 -4.27 10.48 21.38
N GLU A 252 -3.30 10.90 22.18
CA GLU A 252 -2.80 12.27 22.25
C GLU A 252 -1.27 12.26 22.34
N GLY A 253 -0.65 13.38 22.01
CA GLY A 253 0.80 13.59 22.15
C GLY A 253 1.50 13.72 20.81
N LYS A 254 2.83 13.84 20.89
CA LYS A 254 3.71 13.99 19.73
C LYS A 254 4.79 12.90 19.72
N LEU A 255 5.13 12.46 18.53
CA LEU A 255 6.18 11.48 18.31
C LEU A 255 7.13 12.02 17.24
N ASP A 256 8.41 12.14 17.61
CA ASP A 256 9.48 12.46 16.67
C ASP A 256 10.35 11.22 16.50
N ALA A 257 10.59 10.82 15.26
CA ALA A 257 11.39 9.66 14.95
C ALA A 257 12.37 9.95 13.80
N ASP A 258 13.62 9.53 14.00
CA ASP A 258 14.65 9.43 12.97
C ASP A 258 15.31 8.07 13.16
N ILE A 259 14.85 7.07 12.42
CA ILE A 259 15.25 5.68 12.61
C ILE A 259 15.54 4.98 11.30
N ASN A 260 16.60 4.17 11.34
CA ASN A 260 16.91 3.18 10.31
C ASN A 260 16.77 1.80 10.93
N VAL A 261 16.00 0.93 10.30
CA VAL A 261 15.76 -0.44 10.75
C VAL A 261 16.07 -1.42 9.63
N ARG A 262 16.79 -2.48 9.97
CA ARG A 262 16.93 -3.66 9.11
C ARG A 262 16.56 -4.91 9.90
N CYS A 263 15.66 -5.71 9.34
CA CYS A 263 15.24 -6.96 9.96
C CYS A 263 14.69 -7.94 8.93
N ARG A 264 14.65 -9.22 9.29
CA ARG A 264 13.89 -10.23 8.56
C ARG A 264 12.50 -10.38 9.16
N LEU A 265 11.50 -10.64 8.30
CA LEU A 265 10.12 -10.86 8.76
C LEU A 265 10.02 -12.02 9.76
N SER A 266 10.80 -13.08 9.56
CA SER A 266 10.88 -14.20 10.50
C SER A 266 11.37 -13.79 11.89
N SER A 267 12.30 -12.83 11.97
CA SER A 267 12.81 -12.32 13.24
C SER A 267 11.74 -11.59 14.03
N ILE A 268 10.90 -10.80 13.34
CA ILE A 268 9.76 -10.11 13.98
C ILE A 268 8.75 -11.15 14.49
N LYS A 269 8.34 -12.10 13.63
CA LYS A 269 7.37 -13.13 14.00
C LYS A 269 7.81 -14.00 15.16
N LYS A 270 9.10 -14.34 15.21
CA LYS A 270 9.71 -15.16 16.28
C LYS A 270 10.10 -14.34 17.50
N LYS A 271 9.91 -13.01 17.49
CA LYS A 271 10.37 -12.07 18.53
C LYS A 271 11.88 -12.15 18.78
N ASP A 272 12.65 -12.49 17.74
CA ASP A 272 14.10 -12.59 17.79
C ASP A 272 14.73 -11.21 17.62
N ILE A 273 14.71 -10.45 18.70
CA ILE A 273 15.17 -9.05 18.72
C ILE A 273 16.66 -8.96 18.41
N GLY A 274 17.44 -9.98 18.72
CA GLY A 274 18.88 -10.04 18.45
C GLY A 274 19.25 -9.94 16.97
N ARG A 275 18.32 -10.27 16.06
CA ARG A 275 18.51 -10.15 14.60
C ARG A 275 17.99 -8.86 14.01
N ILE A 276 17.36 -8.00 14.79
CA ILE A 276 16.94 -6.67 14.35
C ILE A 276 18.13 -5.73 14.50
N ARG A 277 18.37 -4.94 13.48
CA ARG A 277 19.33 -3.83 13.51
C ARG A 277 18.56 -2.54 13.47
N ALA A 278 18.79 -1.70 14.44
CA ALA A 278 18.15 -0.39 14.51
C ALA A 278 19.19 0.67 14.90
N LYS A 279 19.08 1.83 14.29
CA LYS A 279 19.88 3.02 14.58
C LYS A 279 18.98 4.24 14.52
N GLY A 280 19.20 5.17 15.43
CA GLY A 280 18.47 6.43 15.45
C GLY A 280 17.72 6.67 16.77
N LYS A 281 16.74 7.54 16.75
CA LYS A 281 16.04 8.00 17.96
C LYS A 281 14.54 8.13 17.73
N ILE A 282 13.78 7.82 18.78
CA ILE A 282 12.34 8.08 18.89
C ILE A 282 12.12 8.89 20.18
N ASN A 283 11.46 10.03 20.08
CA ASN A 283 11.01 10.81 21.21
C ASN A 283 9.48 10.77 21.29
N MET A 284 8.96 10.51 22.44
CA MET A 284 7.53 10.53 22.75
C MET A 284 7.27 11.65 23.75
N ASN A 285 6.50 12.64 23.35
CA ASN A 285 6.19 13.80 24.16
C ASN A 285 4.71 13.79 24.50
N LYS A 286 4.39 13.73 25.80
CA LYS A 286 3.02 13.74 26.34
C LYS A 286 2.10 12.70 25.65
N LEU A 287 2.66 11.52 25.35
CA LEU A 287 1.87 10.43 24.80
C LEU A 287 0.81 10.00 25.79
N ALA A 288 -0.44 9.96 25.36
CA ALA A 288 -1.55 9.41 26.15
C ALA A 288 -2.42 8.53 25.25
N LEU A 289 -2.60 7.29 25.65
CA LEU A 289 -3.49 6.32 25.01
C LEU A 289 -4.55 5.89 26.02
N ARG A 290 -5.81 6.09 25.67
CA ARG A 290 -6.95 5.73 26.52
C ARG A 290 -7.91 4.83 25.76
N ASP A 291 -8.39 3.78 26.40
CA ASP A 291 -9.46 2.91 25.91
C ASP A 291 -10.54 2.79 27.02
N LYS A 292 -11.63 3.51 26.85
CA LYS A 292 -12.74 3.54 27.80
C LYS A 292 -13.43 2.17 27.92
N ASN A 293 -13.48 1.41 26.83
CA ASN A 293 -14.13 0.09 26.80
C ASN A 293 -13.33 -0.93 27.63
N LYS A 294 -12.00 -0.86 27.53
CA LYS A 294 -11.10 -1.73 28.29
C LYS A 294 -10.68 -1.14 29.64
N LYS A 295 -11.16 0.07 29.95
CA LYS A 295 -10.78 0.83 31.17
C LYS A 295 -9.26 0.90 31.36
N PHE A 296 -8.61 1.36 30.32
CA PHE A 296 -7.16 1.39 30.20
C PHE A 296 -6.69 2.81 29.88
N GLU A 297 -5.65 3.27 30.56
CA GLU A 297 -4.94 4.49 30.26
C GLU A 297 -3.43 4.28 30.38
N PHE A 298 -2.71 4.73 29.36
CA PHE A 298 -1.25 4.76 29.32
C PHE A 298 -0.80 6.16 28.98
N THR A 299 0.12 6.71 29.78
CA THR A 299 0.78 7.98 29.50
C THR A 299 2.29 7.83 29.54
N SER A 300 3.02 8.54 28.67
CA SER A 300 4.48 8.47 28.64
C SER A 300 5.10 9.74 28.08
N ASP A 301 6.17 10.20 28.76
CA ASP A 301 7.21 11.05 28.19
C ASP A 301 8.49 10.22 28.15
N ALA A 302 8.94 9.82 26.99
CA ALA A 302 10.07 8.91 26.86
C ALA A 302 10.91 9.20 25.62
N SER A 303 12.18 8.87 25.68
CA SER A 303 13.05 8.79 24.52
C SER A 303 13.71 7.41 24.43
N LEU A 304 13.82 6.93 23.20
CA LEU A 304 14.44 5.66 22.86
C LEU A 304 15.52 5.92 21.82
N SER A 305 16.77 5.69 22.16
CA SER A 305 17.90 5.82 21.25
C SER A 305 18.46 4.44 20.97
N PHE A 306 18.52 4.06 19.67
CA PHE A 306 19.13 2.82 19.22
C PHE A 306 20.60 3.05 18.94
N VAL A 307 21.46 2.20 19.48
CA VAL A 307 22.91 2.31 19.41
C VAL A 307 23.50 1.00 18.88
N GLY A 308 24.22 1.08 17.79
CA GLY A 308 25.06 -0.02 17.30
C GLY A 308 24.71 -0.50 15.89
N ASN A 309 25.77 -0.97 15.20
CA ASN A 309 25.67 -1.55 13.86
C ASN A 309 25.54 -3.08 13.89
N ASP A 310 26.20 -3.73 14.85
CA ASP A 310 26.32 -5.19 14.92
C ASP A 310 25.54 -5.84 16.07
N VAL A 311 25.21 -5.06 17.08
CA VAL A 311 24.48 -5.50 18.27
C VAL A 311 23.32 -4.55 18.49
N LEU A 312 22.13 -5.07 18.72
CA LEU A 312 21.02 -4.23 19.12
C LEU A 312 21.28 -3.68 20.52
N GLY A 313 21.53 -2.39 20.60
CA GLY A 313 21.59 -1.63 21.85
C GLY A 313 20.49 -0.59 21.87
N ALA A 314 19.86 -0.37 23.00
CA ALA A 314 18.88 0.67 23.20
C ALA A 314 19.13 1.40 24.51
N HIS A 315 19.19 2.71 24.46
CA HIS A 315 19.14 3.59 25.60
C HIS A 315 17.72 4.14 25.72
N ILE A 316 17.08 3.86 26.84
CA ILE A 316 15.71 4.24 27.14
C ILE A 316 15.75 5.27 28.27
N GLU A 317 15.20 6.44 28.03
CA GLU A 317 14.99 7.47 29.03
C GLU A 317 13.48 7.71 29.17
N ILE A 318 12.95 7.57 30.36
CA ILE A 318 11.55 7.80 30.68
C ILE A 318 11.51 8.93 31.72
N GLY A 319 10.98 10.08 31.32
CA GLY A 319 10.71 11.16 32.24
C GLY A 319 9.55 10.78 33.20
N ASN A 320 8.40 10.48 32.58
CA ASN A 320 7.22 10.03 33.30
C ASN A 320 6.51 8.95 32.46
N MET A 321 6.13 7.87 33.11
CA MET A 321 5.27 6.84 32.51
C MET A 321 4.24 6.41 33.56
N ALA A 322 2.99 6.37 33.19
CA ALA A 322 1.93 5.83 34.03
C ALA A 322 1.03 4.87 33.24
N PHE A 323 0.62 3.84 33.93
CA PHE A 323 -0.31 2.85 33.42
C PHE A 323 -1.43 2.65 34.44
N HIS A 324 -2.66 2.84 34.02
CA HIS A 324 -3.85 2.65 34.81
C HIS A 324 -4.79 1.66 34.12
N SER A 325 -5.22 0.66 34.83
CA SER A 325 -6.24 -0.29 34.41
C SER A 325 -7.07 -0.77 35.58
N THR A 326 -8.12 -1.54 35.32
CA THR A 326 -8.93 -2.15 36.40
C THR A 326 -8.16 -3.09 37.31
N ARG A 327 -6.99 -3.59 36.89
CA ARG A 327 -6.21 -4.60 37.62
C ARG A 327 -4.84 -4.10 38.07
N LEU A 328 -4.30 -3.08 37.42
CA LEU A 328 -2.93 -2.64 37.65
C LEU A 328 -2.84 -1.12 37.53
N ASN A 329 -2.24 -0.51 38.53
CA ASN A 329 -1.83 0.90 38.53
C ASN A 329 -0.33 0.94 38.79
N SER A 330 0.42 1.51 37.88
CA SER A 330 1.86 1.67 38.06
C SER A 330 2.34 3.01 37.48
N SER A 331 3.38 3.55 38.06
CA SER A 331 4.04 4.74 37.53
C SER A 331 5.55 4.65 37.73
N ILE A 332 6.27 5.19 36.76
CA ILE A 332 7.73 5.26 36.77
C ILE A 332 8.10 6.70 36.46
N ASN A 333 9.00 7.27 37.25
CA ASN A 333 9.52 8.60 37.02
C ASN A 333 11.05 8.57 36.93
N ASN A 334 11.61 9.26 35.98
CA ASN A 334 13.05 9.41 35.76
C ASN A 334 13.80 8.08 35.71
N LEU A 335 13.35 7.18 34.79
CA LEU A 335 14.03 5.93 34.54
C LEU A 335 15.04 6.11 33.39
N SER A 336 16.27 5.69 33.60
CA SER A 336 17.27 5.48 32.53
C SER A 336 17.66 4.01 32.48
N ALA A 337 17.55 3.41 31.32
CA ALA A 337 17.92 2.02 31.10
C ALA A 337 18.78 1.87 29.84
N LEU A 338 19.88 1.17 29.96
CA LEU A 338 20.70 0.75 28.82
C LEU A 338 20.55 -0.75 28.63
N ILE A 339 20.07 -1.15 27.48
CA ILE A 339 19.85 -2.54 27.12
C ILE A 339 20.81 -2.87 25.95
N LYS A 340 21.61 -3.93 26.09
CA LYS A 340 22.47 -4.43 25.03
C LYS A 340 22.35 -5.94 24.89
N THR A 341 22.41 -6.44 23.68
CA THR A 341 22.53 -7.89 23.43
C THR A 341 23.99 -8.33 23.57
N THR A 342 24.28 -9.43 24.28
CA THR A 342 25.64 -9.86 24.61
C THR A 342 26.34 -10.59 23.50
N ASN A 343 25.61 -11.34 22.69
CA ASN A 343 26.21 -12.18 21.66
C ASN A 343 25.41 -12.08 20.36
N PRO A 344 25.92 -11.35 19.34
CA PRO A 344 25.25 -11.23 18.06
C PRO A 344 25.17 -12.55 17.28
N GLN A 345 25.94 -13.57 17.66
CA GLN A 345 25.93 -14.88 17.01
C GLN A 345 24.96 -15.86 17.69
N ASP A 346 24.70 -15.72 18.97
CA ASP A 346 23.69 -16.51 19.69
C ASP A 346 22.35 -15.77 19.74
N THR A 347 21.59 -15.94 18.67
CA THR A 347 20.31 -15.28 18.50
C THR A 347 19.17 -15.93 19.29
N ALA A 348 19.40 -17.07 19.91
CA ALA A 348 18.41 -17.78 20.73
C ALA A 348 18.34 -17.23 22.17
N ARG A 349 19.36 -16.52 22.60
CA ARG A 349 19.45 -15.94 23.95
C ARG A 349 19.63 -14.43 23.87
N ILE A 350 18.58 -13.67 24.13
CA ILE A 350 18.71 -12.25 24.44
C ILE A 350 19.27 -12.19 25.84
N ALA A 351 20.59 -12.16 25.97
CA ALA A 351 21.18 -11.88 27.25
C ALA A 351 21.17 -10.35 27.46
N LEU A 352 20.43 -9.89 28.42
CA LEU A 352 20.51 -8.53 28.94
C LEU A 352 21.89 -8.39 29.60
N VAL A 353 22.80 -7.67 28.98
CA VAL A 353 24.19 -7.55 29.48
C VAL A 353 24.33 -6.48 30.51
N GLU A 354 23.64 -5.39 30.31
CA GLU A 354 23.75 -4.25 31.21
C GLU A 354 22.38 -3.56 31.27
N CYS A 355 21.76 -3.57 32.43
CA CYS A 355 20.59 -2.76 32.73
C CYS A 355 20.93 -1.86 33.91
N LYS A 356 21.20 -0.59 33.64
CA LYS A 356 21.31 0.42 34.69
C LYS A 356 19.91 1.04 34.87
N LEU A 357 19.29 0.73 35.99
CA LEU A 357 18.02 1.29 36.39
C LEU A 357 18.25 2.39 37.43
N ASN A 358 18.07 3.62 37.04
CA ASN A 358 17.97 4.74 37.95
C ASN A 358 16.51 5.20 37.96
N ALA A 359 15.76 4.86 38.97
CA ALA A 359 14.37 5.30 39.12
C ALA A 359 14.23 6.08 40.40
N ASN A 360 13.73 7.30 40.32
CA ASN A 360 13.47 8.13 41.51
C ASN A 360 12.21 7.72 42.26
N LYS A 361 11.26 7.05 41.60
CA LYS A 361 10.02 6.57 42.22
C LYS A 361 9.39 5.46 41.36
N LEU A 362 9.27 4.29 41.96
CA LEU A 362 8.45 3.17 41.46
C LEU A 362 7.24 3.05 42.42
N LYS A 363 6.05 3.10 41.88
CA LYS A 363 4.81 2.83 42.59
C LYS A 363 3.99 1.77 41.85
#